data_9caac3b6eda74cbada66c8dc7c43285d
#
_entry.id   9caac3b6eda74cbada66c8dc7c43285d
#
_cell.length_a   1.000
_cell.length_b   1.000
_cell.length_c   1.000
_cell.angle_alpha   90.00
_cell.angle_beta   90.00
_cell.angle_gamma   90.00
#
_symmetry.space_group_name_H-M   'P 1'
#
loop_
_entity.id
_entity.type
_entity.pdbx_description
1 polymer ?
#
loop_
_entity_poly.entity_id
_entity_poly.type
_entity_poly.pdbx_seq_one_letter_code
_entity_poly.pdbx_strand_id
1 'polypeptide(L)'
;MWPAGVSRYGKPYDRSVDAEAAARAWVESWDRSWRSKDADLLAAVYSDDAAHRSHPDREPQHPLDYARGAFAEEGDDLELWWGEPLVAGNRAAVEWWAALTDSDELVTLAGTSWLTFREDGRVVEQHDYWTITPGRAAPWNGWGLAS
;
A
#
# COMPACT_ATOMS: atom_id res chain seq x y z
N MET A 1 -10.75 -28.05 3.86
CA MET A 1 -10.69 -27.24 5.09
C MET A 1 -9.26 -27.17 5.61
N TRP A 2 -8.80 -26.02 6.01
CA TRP A 2 -7.47 -25.83 6.54
C TRP A 2 -7.48 -26.00 8.06
N PRO A 3 -6.48 -26.67 8.66
CA PRO A 3 -6.35 -26.70 10.10
C PRO A 3 -6.22 -25.29 10.69
N ALA A 4 -6.76 -25.10 11.88
CA ALA A 4 -6.64 -23.81 12.58
C ALA A 4 -5.16 -23.46 12.77
N GLY A 5 -4.78 -22.22 12.50
CA GLY A 5 -3.43 -21.71 12.70
C GLY A 5 -2.44 -21.99 11.58
N VAL A 6 -2.88 -22.54 10.44
CA VAL A 6 -2.01 -22.73 9.27
C VAL A 6 -2.57 -22.05 8.03
N SER A 7 -1.68 -21.63 7.14
CA SER A 7 -2.05 -21.04 5.87
C SER A 7 -2.47 -22.13 4.86
N ARG A 8 -3.03 -21.71 3.72
CA ARG A 8 -3.41 -22.58 2.61
C ARG A 8 -2.22 -23.41 2.08
N TYR A 9 -0.99 -23.01 2.33
CA TYR A 9 0.22 -23.70 1.90
C TYR A 9 0.84 -24.54 3.01
N GLY A 10 0.11 -24.82 4.09
CA GLY A 10 0.58 -25.66 5.19
C GLY A 10 1.57 -25.00 6.14
N LYS A 11 1.82 -23.69 5.99
CA LYS A 11 2.71 -22.94 6.87
C LYS A 11 1.93 -22.34 8.03
N PRO A 12 2.49 -22.32 9.27
CA PRO A 12 1.87 -21.61 10.36
C PRO A 12 1.73 -20.13 10.04
N TYR A 13 0.63 -19.51 10.50
CA TYR A 13 0.57 -18.06 10.49
C TYR A 13 1.63 -17.51 11.44
N ASP A 14 2.32 -16.46 11.00
CA ASP A 14 3.24 -15.73 11.86
C ASP A 14 2.43 -14.89 12.85
N ARG A 15 2.48 -15.28 14.12
CA ARG A 15 1.79 -14.58 15.20
C ARG A 15 2.70 -13.65 15.99
N SER A 16 4.01 -13.59 15.64
CA SER A 16 4.94 -12.69 16.29
C SER A 16 4.81 -11.25 15.78
N VAL A 17 4.27 -11.06 14.56
CA VAL A 17 4.06 -9.74 13.99
C VAL A 17 2.72 -9.15 14.42
N ASP A 18 2.74 -7.90 14.86
CA ASP A 18 1.53 -7.10 15.01
C ASP A 18 1.20 -6.47 13.65
N ALA A 19 0.38 -7.18 12.87
CA ALA A 19 0.07 -6.78 11.51
C ALA A 19 -0.77 -5.50 11.46
N GLU A 20 -1.59 -5.23 12.48
CA GLU A 20 -2.34 -3.97 12.54
C GLU A 20 -1.38 -2.79 12.72
N ALA A 21 -0.46 -2.87 13.68
CA ALA A 21 0.54 -1.83 13.89
C ALA A 21 1.44 -1.67 12.66
N ALA A 22 1.85 -2.78 12.04
CA ALA A 22 2.67 -2.76 10.83
C ALA A 22 1.94 -2.10 9.65
N ALA A 23 0.66 -2.39 9.47
CA ALA A 23 -0.15 -1.77 8.41
C ALA A 23 -0.33 -0.27 8.63
N ARG A 24 -0.55 0.15 9.87
CA ARG A 24 -0.65 1.58 10.21
C ARG A 24 0.68 2.31 9.99
N ALA A 25 1.80 1.69 10.31
CA ALA A 25 3.13 2.24 10.03
C ALA A 25 3.37 2.38 8.52
N TRP A 26 2.91 1.41 7.72
CA TRP A 26 2.97 1.47 6.26
C TRP A 26 2.15 2.64 5.72
N VAL A 27 0.91 2.82 6.20
CA VAL A 27 0.04 3.95 5.81
C VAL A 27 0.72 5.28 6.15
N GLU A 28 1.21 5.44 7.37
CA GLU A 28 1.88 6.66 7.80
C GLU A 28 3.11 6.97 6.96
N SER A 29 3.92 5.96 6.66
CA SER A 29 5.13 6.11 5.85
C SER A 29 4.79 6.52 4.41
N TRP A 30 3.79 5.89 3.79
CA TRP A 30 3.35 6.26 2.45
C TRP A 30 2.71 7.65 2.42
N ASP A 31 1.92 8.00 3.41
CA ASP A 31 1.33 9.34 3.48
C ASP A 31 2.40 10.41 3.49
N ARG A 32 3.40 10.27 4.36
CA ARG A 32 4.52 11.21 4.47
C ARG A 32 5.40 11.21 3.22
N SER A 33 5.75 10.03 2.73
CA SER A 33 6.60 9.84 1.56
C SER A 33 5.98 10.44 0.30
N TRP A 34 4.72 10.13 0.06
CA TRP A 34 4.01 10.57 -1.15
C TRP A 34 3.79 12.08 -1.14
N ARG A 35 3.38 12.65 0.00
CA ARG A 35 3.15 14.09 0.14
C ARG A 35 4.44 14.90 -0.01
N SER A 36 5.56 14.38 0.46
CA SER A 36 6.87 15.05 0.38
C SER A 36 7.67 14.68 -0.86
N LYS A 37 7.22 13.68 -1.64
CA LYS A 37 7.97 13.11 -2.78
C LYS A 37 9.35 12.58 -2.35
N ASP A 38 9.45 12.08 -1.12
CA ASP A 38 10.68 11.51 -0.58
C ASP A 38 10.53 9.99 -0.41
N ALA A 39 10.99 9.23 -1.40
CA ALA A 39 10.90 7.78 -1.39
C ALA A 39 11.76 7.14 -0.27
N ASP A 40 12.80 7.81 0.20
CA ASP A 40 13.69 7.26 1.23
C ASP A 40 12.96 7.06 2.57
N LEU A 41 11.89 7.80 2.82
CA LEU A 41 11.05 7.60 4.02
C LEU A 41 10.41 6.21 4.07
N LEU A 42 10.28 5.52 2.94
CA LEU A 42 9.71 4.18 2.86
C LEU A 42 10.67 3.08 3.33
N ALA A 43 11.96 3.37 3.42
CA ALA A 43 12.96 2.36 3.82
C ALA A 43 12.68 1.76 5.20
N ALA A 44 12.03 2.52 6.09
CA ALA A 44 11.72 2.05 7.44
C ALA A 44 10.68 0.91 7.47
N VAL A 45 9.82 0.80 6.46
CA VAL A 45 8.69 -0.15 6.46
C VAL A 45 8.83 -1.29 5.47
N TYR A 46 9.87 -1.32 4.65
CA TYR A 46 10.11 -2.39 3.69
C TYR A 46 11.37 -3.17 4.00
N SER A 47 11.32 -4.49 3.77
CA SER A 47 12.53 -5.31 3.81
C SER A 47 13.40 -5.00 2.58
N ASP A 48 14.71 -5.29 2.69
CA ASP A 48 15.66 -5.01 1.61
C ASP A 48 15.33 -5.76 0.32
N ASP A 49 14.70 -6.94 0.45
CA ASP A 49 14.29 -7.78 -0.68
C ASP A 49 12.80 -7.68 -0.99
N ALA A 50 12.13 -6.62 -0.56
CA ALA A 50 10.71 -6.43 -0.81
C ALA A 50 10.39 -6.42 -2.30
N ALA A 51 9.33 -7.12 -2.68
CA ALA A 51 8.81 -7.17 -4.04
C ALA A 51 7.47 -6.43 -4.10
N HIS A 52 7.38 -5.43 -4.95
CA HIS A 52 6.19 -4.60 -5.13
C HIS A 52 5.68 -4.72 -6.55
N ARG A 53 4.50 -5.32 -6.70
CA ARG A 53 3.76 -5.32 -7.96
C ARG A 53 2.74 -4.18 -7.90
N SER A 54 3.05 -3.09 -8.56
CA SER A 54 2.28 -1.85 -8.47
C SER A 54 0.99 -1.86 -9.30
N HIS A 55 0.79 -2.89 -10.12
CA HIS A 55 -0.44 -3.18 -10.86
C HIS A 55 -0.37 -4.63 -11.33
N PRO A 56 -1.53 -5.33 -11.49
CA PRO A 56 -1.50 -6.72 -11.96
C PRO A 56 -0.75 -6.96 -13.26
N ASP A 57 -0.71 -5.96 -14.14
CA ASP A 57 -0.06 -6.05 -15.46
C ASP A 57 1.42 -5.71 -15.44
N ARG A 58 1.99 -5.37 -14.29
CA ARG A 58 3.39 -4.94 -14.16
C ARG A 58 4.24 -6.00 -13.51
N GLU A 59 5.52 -6.05 -13.88
CA GLU A 59 6.50 -6.87 -13.19
C GLU A 59 6.82 -6.27 -11.82
N PRO A 60 7.16 -7.12 -10.82
CA PRO A 60 7.54 -6.60 -9.51
C PRO A 60 8.87 -5.88 -9.55
N GLN A 61 8.99 -4.86 -8.70
CA GLN A 61 10.22 -4.12 -8.47
C GLN A 61 10.33 -3.76 -6.99
N HIS A 62 11.48 -3.27 -6.57
CA HIS A 62 11.61 -2.79 -5.20
C HIS A 62 10.73 -1.55 -4.99
N PRO A 63 9.98 -1.45 -3.87
CA PRO A 63 9.04 -0.35 -3.68
C PRO A 63 9.67 1.04 -3.67
N LEU A 64 10.91 1.19 -3.23
CA LEU A 64 11.59 2.48 -3.27
C LEU A 64 11.90 2.91 -4.71
N ASP A 65 12.31 1.98 -5.56
CA ASP A 65 12.56 2.28 -6.97
C ASP A 65 11.26 2.66 -7.68
N TYR A 66 10.18 1.94 -7.39
CA TYR A 66 8.86 2.29 -7.91
C TYR A 66 8.45 3.72 -7.48
N ALA A 67 8.57 4.02 -6.19
CA ALA A 67 8.17 5.32 -5.67
C ALA A 67 8.97 6.47 -6.29
N ARG A 68 10.29 6.30 -6.45
CA ARG A 68 11.13 7.32 -7.09
C ARG A 68 10.67 7.61 -8.51
N GLY A 69 10.37 6.56 -9.28
CA GLY A 69 9.88 6.72 -10.65
C GLY A 69 8.51 7.39 -10.71
N ALA A 70 7.58 6.96 -9.87
CA ALA A 70 6.23 7.53 -9.82
C ALA A 70 6.25 8.99 -9.39
N PHE A 71 6.98 9.32 -8.34
CA PHE A 71 7.05 10.69 -7.81
C PHE A 71 7.64 11.67 -8.82
N ALA A 72 8.54 11.22 -9.68
CA ALA A 72 9.15 12.07 -10.70
C ALA A 72 8.14 12.57 -11.75
N GLU A 73 7.04 11.84 -11.95
CA GLU A 73 6.01 12.17 -12.95
C GLU A 73 4.83 12.93 -12.36
N GLU A 74 4.79 13.13 -11.04
CA GLU A 74 3.65 13.69 -10.32
C GLU A 74 3.81 15.16 -9.99
N GLY A 75 2.69 15.89 -10.00
CA GLY A 75 2.63 17.29 -9.56
C GLY A 75 2.50 17.41 -8.04
N ASP A 76 2.38 18.66 -7.56
CA ASP A 76 2.33 19.00 -6.14
C ASP A 76 0.90 19.10 -5.58
N ASP A 77 -0.09 18.67 -6.34
CA ASP A 77 -1.52 18.85 -6.05
C ASP A 77 -2.17 17.59 -5.44
N LEU A 78 -1.37 16.73 -4.83
CA LEU A 78 -1.83 15.45 -4.28
C LEU A 78 -2.84 15.62 -3.14
N GLU A 79 -3.96 14.90 -3.25
CA GLU A 79 -4.86 14.62 -2.13
C GLU A 79 -4.92 13.12 -1.91
N LEU A 80 -4.81 12.70 -0.66
CA LEU A 80 -4.80 11.28 -0.27
C LEU A 80 -5.87 10.99 0.76
N TRP A 81 -6.49 9.81 0.63
CA TRP A 81 -7.41 9.25 1.60
C TRP A 81 -7.05 7.79 1.86
N TRP A 82 -7.03 7.41 3.13
CA TRP A 82 -6.68 6.05 3.57
C TRP A 82 -7.85 5.41 4.29
N GLY A 83 -8.16 4.17 3.95
CA GLY A 83 -9.12 3.36 4.68
C GLY A 83 -8.49 2.70 5.89
N GLU A 84 -9.34 2.16 6.79
CA GLU A 84 -8.88 1.35 7.90
C GLU A 84 -8.28 0.04 7.40
N PRO A 85 -7.10 -0.38 7.89
CA PRO A 85 -6.52 -1.66 7.49
C PRO A 85 -7.42 -2.85 7.87
N LEU A 86 -7.52 -3.80 6.96
CA LEU A 86 -8.12 -5.11 7.22
C LEU A 86 -6.99 -6.12 7.38
N VAL A 87 -6.94 -6.79 8.53
CA VAL A 87 -5.78 -7.60 8.93
C VAL A 87 -6.18 -9.06 9.10
N ALA A 88 -5.33 -9.96 8.59
CA ALA A 88 -5.49 -11.40 8.77
C ALA A 88 -4.09 -12.05 8.86
N GLY A 89 -3.74 -12.57 10.04
CA GLY A 89 -2.41 -13.15 10.28
C GLY A 89 -1.30 -12.12 10.08
N ASN A 90 -0.35 -12.43 9.22
CA ASN A 90 0.76 -11.53 8.87
C ASN A 90 0.48 -10.74 7.58
N ARG A 91 -0.79 -10.57 7.22
CA ARG A 91 -1.20 -9.87 6.01
C ARG A 91 -2.20 -8.77 6.32
N ALA A 92 -2.21 -7.75 5.46
CA ALA A 92 -3.21 -6.68 5.56
C ALA A 92 -3.63 -6.22 4.17
N ALA A 93 -4.84 -5.68 4.07
CA ALA A 93 -5.30 -4.95 2.91
C ALA A 93 -5.67 -3.54 3.35
N VAL A 94 -5.26 -2.55 2.57
CA VAL A 94 -5.53 -1.14 2.85
C VAL A 94 -6.11 -0.49 1.60
N GLU A 95 -7.32 0.03 1.70
CA GLU A 95 -7.92 0.82 0.63
C GLU A 95 -7.36 2.25 0.65
N TRP A 96 -7.22 2.84 -0.52
CA TRP A 96 -6.76 4.22 -0.64
C TRP A 96 -7.29 4.89 -1.90
N TRP A 97 -7.38 6.21 -1.83
CA TRP A 97 -7.68 7.07 -2.98
C TRP A 97 -6.62 8.15 -3.07
N ALA A 98 -6.27 8.52 -4.30
CA ALA A 98 -5.30 9.58 -4.58
C ALA A 98 -5.78 10.39 -5.78
N ALA A 99 -5.90 11.70 -5.60
CA ALA A 99 -6.18 12.63 -6.70
C ALA A 99 -4.96 13.51 -6.91
N LEU A 100 -4.47 13.56 -8.14
CA LEU A 100 -3.20 14.25 -8.44
C LEU A 100 -3.07 14.50 -9.95
N THR A 101 -2.13 15.36 -10.29
CA THR A 101 -1.66 15.48 -11.68
C THR A 101 -0.53 14.48 -11.89
N ASP A 102 -0.68 13.62 -12.87
CA ASP A 102 0.30 12.62 -13.26
C ASP A 102 0.57 12.77 -14.76
N SER A 103 1.84 12.98 -15.14
CA SER A 103 2.23 13.22 -16.54
C SER A 103 1.34 14.26 -17.21
N ASP A 104 1.13 15.39 -16.53
CA ASP A 104 0.34 16.55 -16.98
C ASP A 104 -1.18 16.31 -17.08
N GLU A 105 -1.69 15.18 -16.60
CA GLU A 105 -3.13 14.90 -16.55
C GLU A 105 -3.64 14.82 -15.12
N LEU A 106 -4.73 15.53 -14.82
CA LEU A 106 -5.42 15.42 -13.53
C LEU A 106 -6.23 14.13 -13.52
N VAL A 107 -5.92 13.26 -12.57
CA VAL A 107 -6.53 11.93 -12.46
C VAL A 107 -6.87 11.61 -11.00
N THR A 108 -7.74 10.65 -10.81
CA THR A 108 -8.02 10.04 -9.51
C THR A 108 -7.77 8.55 -9.59
N LEU A 109 -6.95 8.06 -8.68
CA LEU A 109 -6.68 6.64 -8.50
C LEU A 109 -7.47 6.14 -7.29
N ALA A 110 -8.06 4.96 -7.41
CA ALA A 110 -8.75 4.32 -6.30
C ALA A 110 -8.40 2.84 -6.29
N GLY A 111 -7.94 2.34 -5.15
CA GLY A 111 -7.49 0.97 -5.11
C GLY A 111 -7.24 0.42 -3.72
N THR A 112 -6.53 -0.69 -3.71
CA THR A 112 -6.15 -1.39 -2.48
C THR A 112 -4.75 -1.96 -2.64
N SER A 113 -4.01 -1.96 -1.53
CA SER A 113 -2.71 -2.59 -1.44
C SER A 113 -2.79 -3.80 -0.52
N TRP A 114 -2.30 -4.94 -0.98
CA TRP A 114 -2.21 -6.18 -0.23
C TRP A 114 -0.77 -6.36 0.24
N LEU A 115 -0.62 -6.45 1.57
CA LEU A 115 0.69 -6.43 2.23
C LEU A 115 0.93 -7.76 2.92
N THR A 116 2.16 -8.27 2.81
CA THR A 116 2.65 -9.40 3.60
C THR A 116 3.83 -8.91 4.43
N PHE A 117 3.79 -9.16 5.75
CA PHE A 117 4.79 -8.68 6.69
C PHE A 117 5.73 -9.80 7.14
N ARG A 118 6.99 -9.45 7.37
CA ARG A 118 7.94 -10.27 8.10
C ARG A 118 7.74 -10.15 9.60
N GLU A 119 8.44 -10.99 10.36
CA GLU A 119 8.38 -10.99 11.83
C GLU A 119 8.75 -9.64 12.44
N ASP A 120 9.62 -8.87 11.77
CA ASP A 120 10.04 -7.54 12.21
C ASP A 120 9.03 -6.43 11.86
N GLY A 121 7.91 -6.78 11.24
CA GLY A 121 6.87 -5.84 10.83
C GLY A 121 7.12 -5.16 9.49
N ARG A 122 8.23 -5.44 8.81
CA ARG A 122 8.50 -4.87 7.49
C ARG A 122 7.73 -5.63 6.41
N VAL A 123 7.30 -4.91 5.39
CA VAL A 123 6.64 -5.50 4.22
C VAL A 123 7.68 -6.22 3.38
N VAL A 124 7.41 -7.48 3.04
CA VAL A 124 8.24 -8.27 2.13
C VAL A 124 7.59 -8.40 0.76
N GLU A 125 6.27 -8.27 0.68
CA GLU A 125 5.55 -8.38 -0.58
C GLU A 125 4.35 -7.43 -0.56
N GLN A 126 4.12 -6.74 -1.67
CA GLN A 126 3.00 -5.83 -1.85
C GLN A 126 2.41 -6.00 -3.24
N HIS A 127 1.09 -6.14 -3.32
CA HIS A 127 0.35 -6.16 -4.57
C HIS A 127 -0.69 -5.05 -4.55
N ASP A 128 -0.67 -4.21 -5.57
CA ASP A 128 -1.64 -3.13 -5.72
C ASP A 128 -2.65 -3.44 -6.82
N TYR A 129 -3.89 -3.13 -6.54
CA TYR A 129 -5.00 -3.22 -7.50
C TYR A 129 -5.73 -1.90 -7.47
N TRP A 130 -5.80 -1.23 -8.62
CA TRP A 130 -6.39 0.12 -8.66
C TRP A 130 -6.99 0.42 -10.03
N THR A 131 -7.87 1.40 -10.02
CA THR A 131 -8.44 2.00 -11.22
C THR A 131 -8.03 3.46 -11.32
N ILE A 132 -8.15 4.00 -12.53
CA ILE A 132 -7.82 5.41 -12.80
C ILE A 132 -9.01 6.04 -13.51
N THR A 133 -9.37 7.26 -13.08
CA THR A 133 -10.44 8.06 -13.67
C THR A 133 -9.93 9.46 -13.99
N PRO A 134 -10.33 10.07 -15.11
CA PRO A 134 -9.98 11.46 -15.37
C PRO A 134 -10.62 12.41 -14.35
N GLY A 135 -9.91 13.48 -14.02
CA GLY A 135 -10.40 14.53 -13.12
C GLY A 135 -10.17 14.21 -11.64
N ARG A 136 -10.53 15.15 -10.80
CA ARG A 136 -10.40 15.05 -9.34
C ARG A 136 -11.72 14.60 -8.73
N ALA A 137 -11.67 13.52 -7.96
CA ALA A 137 -12.81 13.03 -7.20
C ALA A 137 -12.38 12.64 -5.79
N ALA A 138 -13.25 12.84 -4.81
CA ALA A 138 -13.07 12.34 -3.46
C ALA A 138 -13.87 11.04 -3.27
N PRO A 139 -13.50 10.18 -2.32
CA PRO A 139 -14.33 9.04 -1.96
C PRO A 139 -15.73 9.46 -1.53
N TRP A 140 -16.69 8.55 -1.64
CA TRP A 140 -18.05 8.82 -1.18
C TRP A 140 -18.11 9.03 0.33
N ASN A 141 -19.16 9.71 0.79
CA ASN A 141 -19.32 9.97 2.22
C ASN A 141 -19.43 8.66 3.02
N GLY A 142 -18.62 8.54 4.06
CA GLY A 142 -18.56 7.33 4.90
C GLY A 142 -17.57 6.28 4.42
N TRP A 143 -16.88 6.50 3.30
CA TRP A 143 -15.84 5.59 2.83
C TRP A 143 -14.68 5.49 3.84
N GLY A 144 -14.12 4.28 3.95
CA GLY A 144 -12.89 4.04 4.71
C GLY A 144 -13.04 4.02 6.23
N LEU A 145 -14.25 4.23 6.75
CA LEU A 145 -14.51 4.20 8.17
C LEU A 145 -14.77 2.77 8.62
N ALA A 146 -14.23 2.40 9.79
CA ALA A 146 -14.56 1.14 10.43
C ALA A 146 -16.05 1.16 10.82
N SER A 147 -16.74 0.06 10.55
CA SER A 147 -18.14 -0.10 10.90
C SER A 147 -18.30 -0.54 12.36
#